data_de81d3c51f4faa2f700b7e8ef679a3f1
#
_entry.id   de81d3c51f4faa2f700b7e8ef679a3f1
#
_cell.length_a   1.000
_cell.length_b   1.000
_cell.length_c   1.000
_cell.angle_alpha   90.00
_cell.angle_beta   90.00
_cell.angle_gamma   90.00
#
_symmetry.space_group_name_H-M   'P 1'
#
loop_
_entity.id
_entity.type
_entity.pdbx_description
1 polymer ?
#
loop_
_entity_poly.entity_id
_entity_poly.type
_entity_poly.pdbx_seq_one_letter_code
_entity_poly.pdbx_strand_id
1 'polypeptide(L)'
;ISILSALHDGVFTLAEVQGELEMLFEKQYILTETVTMQIRYRTKIMVIIGPYGVPQVITYQEPYEYYICTVKLKNKDLSHLPVEVLTEEQLSAYSLYMRTLGNRPDLFGQAQYPNASTIKQPTYYDIPPEALKGDRFAAMMEEATKYIGYPYVWGGSSPSTSFDCSGYISWVLNHSGWNVGRQTAQGLYNLCTPVSAAQVKPGDLVFFKGTYDTPGVSHCGIYVGNSIMLHCGDPISYTNLNSKYWQEHFYSYGRLP
;
A
#
# COMPACT_ATOMS: atom_id res chain seq x y z
N ILE A 1 -4.09 -4.55 -16.95
CA ILE A 1 -3.76 -5.62 -17.92
C ILE A 1 -3.23 -6.84 -17.22
N SER A 2 -2.16 -6.80 -16.42
CA SER A 2 -1.55 -8.01 -15.82
C SER A 2 -2.52 -8.85 -14.97
N ILE A 3 -3.46 -8.23 -14.25
CA ILE A 3 -4.52 -8.94 -13.52
C ILE A 3 -5.43 -9.69 -14.50
N LEU A 4 -5.90 -9.02 -15.56
CA LEU A 4 -6.74 -9.63 -16.59
C LEU A 4 -6.02 -10.76 -17.32
N SER A 5 -4.73 -10.55 -17.64
CA SER A 5 -3.91 -11.62 -18.24
C SER A 5 -3.79 -12.84 -17.34
N ALA A 6 -3.71 -12.65 -16.03
CA ALA A 6 -3.67 -13.75 -15.08
C ALA A 6 -5.03 -14.48 -14.91
N LEU A 7 -6.15 -13.75 -15.08
CA LEU A 7 -7.49 -14.32 -15.07
C LEU A 7 -7.78 -15.17 -16.32
N HIS A 8 -7.21 -14.83 -17.47
CA HIS A 8 -7.54 -15.37 -18.79
C HIS A 8 -6.35 -16.02 -19.50
N ASP A 9 -5.33 -16.47 -18.78
CA ASP A 9 -4.12 -17.13 -19.35
C ASP A 9 -3.45 -16.33 -20.48
N GLY A 10 -3.55 -15.00 -20.39
CA GLY A 10 -2.91 -14.07 -21.33
C GLY A 10 -3.69 -13.80 -22.63
N VAL A 11 -4.82 -14.45 -22.88
CA VAL A 11 -5.61 -14.29 -24.10
C VAL A 11 -7.05 -13.88 -23.79
N PHE A 12 -7.44 -12.67 -24.17
CA PHE A 12 -8.80 -12.16 -23.96
C PHE A 12 -9.14 -11.00 -24.92
N THR A 13 -10.42 -10.79 -25.16
CA THR A 13 -10.95 -9.60 -25.84
C THR A 13 -11.53 -8.64 -24.80
N LEU A 14 -11.69 -7.36 -25.20
CA LEU A 14 -12.31 -6.36 -24.31
C LEU A 14 -13.74 -6.74 -23.90
N ALA A 15 -14.50 -7.36 -24.79
CA ALA A 15 -15.88 -7.77 -24.49
C ALA A 15 -15.94 -8.87 -23.41
N GLU A 16 -14.98 -9.80 -23.41
CA GLU A 16 -14.91 -10.88 -22.43
C GLU A 16 -14.56 -10.38 -21.05
N VAL A 17 -13.75 -9.33 -20.93
CA VAL A 17 -13.25 -8.83 -19.64
C VAL A 17 -14.00 -7.61 -19.12
N GLN A 18 -15.10 -7.19 -19.75
CA GLN A 18 -15.82 -6.01 -19.32
C GLN A 18 -16.37 -6.16 -17.89
N GLY A 19 -16.94 -7.32 -17.57
CA GLY A 19 -17.46 -7.62 -16.23
C GLY A 19 -16.35 -7.63 -15.16
N GLU A 20 -15.19 -8.17 -15.48
CA GLU A 20 -14.03 -8.18 -14.59
C GLU A 20 -13.47 -6.76 -14.38
N LEU A 21 -13.49 -5.92 -15.41
CA LEU A 21 -13.10 -4.51 -15.26
C LEU A 21 -14.04 -3.78 -14.31
N GLU A 22 -15.35 -3.95 -14.45
CA GLU A 22 -16.34 -3.37 -13.55
C GLU A 22 -16.13 -3.86 -12.11
N MET A 23 -15.96 -5.17 -11.90
CA MET A 23 -15.65 -5.75 -10.60
C MET A 23 -14.34 -5.18 -10.00
N LEU A 24 -13.29 -5.02 -10.80
CA LEU A 24 -12.02 -4.45 -10.32
C LEU A 24 -12.19 -2.98 -9.91
N PHE A 25 -12.98 -2.19 -10.65
CA PHE A 25 -13.30 -0.81 -10.29
C PHE A 25 -14.11 -0.73 -8.99
N GLU A 26 -15.12 -1.58 -8.81
CA GLU A 26 -15.92 -1.63 -7.57
C GLU A 26 -15.06 -2.01 -6.36
N LYS A 27 -14.11 -2.92 -6.53
CA LYS A 27 -13.17 -3.29 -5.48
C LYS A 27 -12.12 -2.22 -5.18
N GLN A 28 -11.71 -1.46 -6.20
CA GLN A 28 -10.74 -0.38 -6.06
C GLN A 28 -11.35 0.85 -5.39
N TYR A 29 -12.57 1.20 -5.75
CA TYR A 29 -13.23 2.43 -5.30
C TYR A 29 -14.39 2.10 -4.36
N ILE A 30 -14.19 2.35 -3.07
CA ILE A 30 -15.22 2.14 -2.05
C ILE A 30 -15.92 3.47 -1.80
N LEU A 31 -17.19 3.55 -2.23
CA LEU A 31 -18.06 4.67 -1.95
C LEU A 31 -18.81 4.40 -0.64
N THR A 32 -18.77 5.35 0.28
CA THR A 32 -19.57 5.32 1.49
C THR A 32 -20.42 6.58 1.56
N GLU A 33 -21.72 6.41 1.69
CA GLU A 33 -22.67 7.48 1.88
C GLU A 33 -23.21 7.43 3.30
N THR A 34 -23.22 8.57 3.96
CA THR A 34 -23.81 8.73 5.29
C THR A 34 -24.74 9.93 5.28
N VAL A 35 -25.99 9.71 5.60
CA VAL A 35 -26.98 10.79 5.73
C VAL A 35 -27.21 11.07 7.22
N THR A 36 -27.00 12.31 7.61
CA THR A 36 -27.31 12.79 8.96
C THR A 36 -28.37 13.88 8.88
N MET A 37 -29.32 13.87 9.80
CA MET A 37 -30.36 14.88 9.91
C MET A 37 -30.04 15.85 11.05
N GLN A 38 -30.24 17.14 10.79
CA GLN A 38 -30.13 18.21 11.77
C GLN A 38 -31.41 19.04 11.73
N ILE A 39 -31.87 19.48 12.89
CA ILE A 39 -32.94 20.49 12.93
C ILE A 39 -32.25 21.86 12.79
N ARG A 40 -32.65 22.58 11.76
CA ARG A 40 -32.26 23.97 11.54
C ARG A 40 -33.46 24.87 11.69
N TYR A 41 -33.27 26.16 11.90
CA TYR A 41 -34.30 27.13 12.07
C TYR A 41 -34.24 28.18 10.96
N ARG A 42 -35.40 28.54 10.43
CA ARG A 42 -35.53 29.66 9.49
C ARG A 42 -36.45 30.70 10.08
N THR A 43 -36.09 31.97 9.89
CA THR A 43 -36.91 33.09 10.32
C THR A 43 -38.16 33.25 9.41
N LYS A 44 -39.31 33.17 9.99
CA LYS A 44 -40.59 33.47 9.35
C LYS A 44 -41.16 34.76 9.88
N ILE A 45 -41.93 35.44 9.03
CA ILE A 45 -42.61 36.66 9.34
C ILE A 45 -44.11 36.36 9.39
N MET A 46 -44.76 36.83 10.44
CA MET A 46 -46.22 36.77 10.58
C MET A 46 -46.74 38.17 10.91
N VAL A 47 -47.83 38.51 10.30
CA VAL A 47 -48.57 39.75 10.65
C VAL A 47 -49.74 39.35 11.57
N ILE A 48 -49.71 39.88 12.78
CA ILE A 48 -50.83 39.71 13.74
C ILE A 48 -51.56 41.03 13.92
N ILE A 49 -52.85 40.95 14.24
CA ILE A 49 -53.63 42.15 14.60
C ILE A 49 -53.41 42.38 16.09
N GLY A 50 -52.72 43.43 16.39
CA GLY A 50 -52.47 43.85 17.75
C GLY A 50 -53.69 44.57 18.41
N PRO A 51 -53.52 44.99 19.68
CA PRO A 51 -54.55 45.78 20.33
C PRO A 51 -54.90 47.03 19.48
N TYR A 52 -56.15 47.38 19.49
CA TYR A 52 -56.71 48.50 18.69
C TYR A 52 -56.76 48.28 17.16
N GLY A 53 -56.64 47.02 16.67
CA GLY A 53 -56.78 46.71 15.25
C GLY A 53 -55.53 47.07 14.40
N VAL A 54 -54.41 47.39 15.00
CA VAL A 54 -53.15 47.79 14.31
C VAL A 54 -52.37 46.53 13.92
N PRO A 55 -52.06 46.30 12.63
CA PRO A 55 -51.21 45.20 12.22
C PRO A 55 -49.80 45.33 12.84
N GLN A 56 -49.34 44.23 13.41
CA GLN A 56 -47.99 44.09 13.95
C GLN A 56 -47.23 42.96 13.23
N VAL A 57 -45.98 43.24 12.86
CA VAL A 57 -45.11 42.23 12.23
C VAL A 57 -44.30 41.58 13.34
N ILE A 58 -44.45 40.29 13.48
CA ILE A 58 -43.64 39.47 14.38
C ILE A 58 -42.82 38.51 13.58
N THR A 59 -41.62 38.17 14.08
CA THR A 59 -40.76 37.15 13.54
C THR A 59 -40.73 35.97 14.50
N TYR A 60 -40.76 34.79 13.95
CA TYR A 60 -40.58 33.55 14.71
C TYR A 60 -39.61 32.60 14.01
N GLN A 61 -39.04 31.67 14.75
CA GLN A 61 -38.16 30.64 14.23
C GLN A 61 -38.95 29.39 13.94
N GLU A 62 -38.99 28.96 12.68
CA GLU A 62 -39.63 27.74 12.26
C GLU A 62 -38.58 26.64 12.11
N PRO A 63 -38.64 25.54 12.86
CA PRO A 63 -37.72 24.40 12.68
C PRO A 63 -38.00 23.70 11.37
N TYR A 64 -36.95 23.22 10.71
CA TYR A 64 -37.06 22.35 9.55
C TYR A 64 -35.95 21.30 9.57
N GLU A 65 -36.23 20.15 9.00
CA GLU A 65 -35.22 19.08 8.84
C GLU A 65 -34.23 19.47 7.74
N TYR A 66 -32.98 19.36 8.06
CA TYR A 66 -31.87 19.58 7.14
C TYR A 66 -31.03 18.31 7.06
N TYR A 67 -30.97 17.72 5.86
CA TYR A 67 -30.23 16.50 5.62
C TYR A 67 -28.86 16.81 5.04
N ILE A 68 -27.81 16.26 5.65
CA ILE A 68 -26.43 16.35 5.19
C ILE A 68 -26.06 14.96 4.67
N CYS A 69 -25.83 14.85 3.38
CA CYS A 69 -25.26 13.67 2.76
C CYS A 69 -23.75 13.85 2.68
N THR A 70 -23.03 12.99 3.39
CA THR A 70 -21.57 12.92 3.32
C THR A 70 -21.17 11.75 2.46
N VAL A 71 -20.53 12.01 1.34
CA VAL A 71 -20.01 11.00 0.42
C VAL A 71 -18.52 10.92 0.60
N LYS A 72 -18.01 9.72 0.93
CA LYS A 72 -16.58 9.44 1.02
C LYS A 72 -16.21 8.42 -0.04
N LEU A 73 -15.23 8.74 -0.86
CA LEU A 73 -14.62 7.84 -1.81
C LEU A 73 -13.26 7.41 -1.26
N LYS A 74 -13.09 6.12 -1.02
CA LYS A 74 -11.80 5.53 -0.69
C LYS A 74 -11.26 4.83 -1.93
N ASN A 75 -10.09 5.26 -2.41
CA ASN A 75 -9.35 4.59 -3.47
C ASN A 75 -8.39 3.58 -2.83
N LYS A 76 -8.57 2.31 -3.12
CA LYS A 76 -7.69 1.23 -2.73
C LYS A 76 -6.64 1.04 -3.82
N ASP A 77 -5.37 1.02 -3.47
CA ASP A 77 -4.29 0.81 -4.44
C ASP A 77 -4.49 -0.51 -5.22
N LEU A 78 -4.24 -0.47 -6.52
CA LEU A 78 -4.37 -1.65 -7.39
C LEU A 78 -3.50 -2.83 -6.95
N SER A 79 -2.38 -2.59 -6.27
CA SER A 79 -1.52 -3.65 -5.73
C SER A 79 -2.20 -4.51 -4.66
N HIS A 80 -3.31 -4.05 -4.09
CA HIS A 80 -4.10 -4.80 -3.11
C HIS A 80 -5.10 -5.79 -3.74
N LEU A 81 -5.45 -5.59 -5.01
CA LEU A 81 -6.50 -6.38 -5.66
C LEU A 81 -6.08 -7.81 -6.05
N PRO A 82 -4.83 -8.08 -6.51
CA PRO A 82 -4.47 -9.42 -6.98
C PRO A 82 -4.81 -10.53 -6.00
N VAL A 83 -4.49 -10.37 -4.72
CA VAL A 83 -4.77 -11.38 -3.68
C VAL A 83 -6.26 -11.53 -3.32
N GLU A 84 -7.11 -10.60 -3.75
CA GLU A 84 -8.56 -10.66 -3.53
C GLU A 84 -9.32 -11.30 -4.70
N VAL A 85 -8.72 -11.30 -5.89
CA VAL A 85 -9.41 -11.70 -7.12
C VAL A 85 -8.76 -12.87 -7.85
N LEU A 86 -7.49 -13.18 -7.55
CA LEU A 86 -6.72 -14.23 -8.20
C LEU A 86 -6.52 -15.43 -7.28
N THR A 87 -6.56 -16.62 -7.84
CA THR A 87 -6.12 -17.85 -7.17
C THR A 87 -4.59 -17.85 -6.99
N GLU A 88 -4.05 -18.79 -6.22
CA GLU A 88 -2.59 -18.92 -6.03
C GLU A 88 -1.85 -19.16 -7.36
N GLU A 89 -2.40 -19.98 -8.23
CA GLU A 89 -1.85 -20.23 -9.57
C GLU A 89 -1.87 -18.96 -10.43
N GLN A 90 -2.98 -18.24 -10.44
CA GLN A 90 -3.12 -16.98 -11.14
C GLN A 90 -2.23 -15.87 -10.57
N LEU A 91 -1.98 -15.86 -9.25
CA LEU A 91 -1.01 -14.96 -8.62
C LEU A 91 0.42 -15.23 -9.10
N SER A 92 0.78 -16.49 -9.29
CA SER A 92 2.06 -16.86 -9.87
C SER A 92 2.21 -16.35 -11.31
N ALA A 93 1.18 -16.51 -12.14
CA ALA A 93 1.14 -15.95 -13.49
C ALA A 93 1.18 -14.41 -13.48
N TYR A 94 0.41 -13.76 -12.60
CA TYR A 94 0.45 -12.31 -12.40
C TYR A 94 1.85 -11.80 -12.06
N SER A 95 2.54 -12.47 -11.14
CA SER A 95 3.91 -12.15 -10.77
C SER A 95 4.87 -12.24 -11.95
N LEU A 96 4.71 -13.27 -12.80
CA LEU A 96 5.47 -13.42 -14.04
C LEU A 96 5.18 -12.29 -15.03
N TYR A 97 3.90 -11.96 -15.26
CA TYR A 97 3.51 -10.86 -16.16
C TYR A 97 4.05 -9.52 -15.68
N MET A 98 4.01 -9.25 -14.38
CA MET A 98 4.56 -8.00 -13.83
C MET A 98 6.08 -7.89 -14.02
N ARG A 99 6.82 -8.99 -13.93
CA ARG A 99 8.27 -9.00 -14.15
C ARG A 99 8.67 -8.91 -15.62
N THR A 100 7.89 -9.49 -16.52
CA THR A 100 8.26 -9.65 -17.94
C THR A 100 7.56 -8.66 -18.84
N LEU A 101 6.29 -8.40 -18.62
CA LEU A 101 5.47 -7.56 -19.47
C LEU A 101 5.12 -6.24 -18.79
N GLY A 102 4.76 -6.28 -17.51
CA GLY A 102 4.33 -5.12 -16.75
C GLY A 102 3.31 -4.27 -17.50
N ASN A 103 3.33 -2.99 -17.24
CA ASN A 103 2.66 -2.01 -18.09
C ASN A 103 3.60 -1.62 -19.22
N ARG A 104 3.31 -2.09 -20.42
CA ARG A 104 4.13 -1.91 -21.63
C ARG A 104 3.86 -0.54 -22.28
N PRO A 105 4.62 0.53 -21.96
CA PRO A 105 4.44 1.85 -22.56
C PRO A 105 4.75 1.86 -24.05
N ASP A 106 5.56 0.92 -24.52
CA ASP A 106 5.83 0.67 -25.94
C ASP A 106 4.59 0.19 -26.72
N LEU A 107 3.65 -0.50 -26.04
CA LEU A 107 2.41 -0.96 -26.67
C LEU A 107 1.27 0.06 -26.52
N PHE A 108 1.20 0.80 -25.43
CA PHE A 108 0.05 1.65 -25.10
C PHE A 108 0.32 3.15 -25.25
N GLY A 109 1.58 3.57 -25.36
CA GLY A 109 1.96 4.97 -25.48
C GLY A 109 1.70 5.81 -24.22
N GLN A 110 2.69 6.55 -23.75
CA GLN A 110 2.58 7.36 -22.53
C GLN A 110 1.54 8.48 -22.61
N ALA A 111 1.30 9.02 -23.80
CA ALA A 111 0.34 10.11 -23.99
C ALA A 111 -1.12 9.66 -23.81
N GLN A 112 -1.42 8.39 -24.08
CA GLN A 112 -2.78 7.83 -23.93
C GLN A 112 -3.05 7.33 -22.50
N TYR A 113 -2.00 6.96 -21.77
CA TYR A 113 -2.10 6.38 -20.42
C TYR A 113 -1.11 7.06 -19.48
N PRO A 114 -1.35 8.34 -19.12
CA PRO A 114 -0.41 9.12 -18.31
C PRO A 114 -0.14 8.52 -16.92
N ASN A 115 -1.04 7.65 -16.44
CA ASN A 115 -0.89 6.93 -15.18
C ASN A 115 -0.41 5.48 -15.36
N ALA A 116 -0.14 5.04 -16.59
CA ALA A 116 0.47 3.74 -16.81
C ALA A 116 1.89 3.78 -16.24
N SER A 117 2.13 3.00 -15.18
CA SER A 117 3.47 2.91 -14.61
C SER A 117 4.42 2.30 -15.61
N THR A 118 5.53 2.95 -15.86
CA THR A 118 6.68 2.32 -16.52
C THR A 118 7.16 1.18 -15.64
N ILE A 119 7.62 0.08 -16.25
CA ILE A 119 8.32 -0.97 -15.50
C ILE A 119 9.52 -0.31 -14.84
N LYS A 120 9.48 -0.22 -13.52
CA LYS A 120 10.59 0.30 -12.75
C LYS A 120 11.68 -0.76 -12.74
N GLN A 121 12.85 -0.41 -13.23
CA GLN A 121 14.00 -1.29 -13.08
C GLN A 121 14.41 -1.33 -11.61
N PRO A 122 14.76 -2.50 -11.07
CA PRO A 122 15.25 -2.59 -9.70
C PRO A 122 16.58 -1.84 -9.56
N THR A 123 16.75 -1.14 -8.45
CA THR A 123 18.00 -0.50 -8.11
C THR A 123 18.89 -1.54 -7.42
N TYR A 124 20.14 -1.65 -7.86
CA TYR A 124 21.15 -2.53 -7.29
C TYR A 124 22.13 -1.74 -6.42
N TYR A 125 22.70 -2.41 -5.46
CA TYR A 125 23.74 -1.86 -4.58
C TYR A 125 24.76 -2.93 -4.25
N ASP A 126 26.03 -2.60 -4.43
CA ASP A 126 27.15 -3.49 -4.10
C ASP A 126 27.45 -3.38 -2.60
N ILE A 127 27.03 -4.38 -1.85
CA ILE A 127 27.27 -4.43 -0.40
C ILE A 127 28.77 -4.62 -0.19
N PRO A 128 29.42 -3.79 0.65
CA PRO A 128 30.83 -3.95 0.95
C PRO A 128 31.14 -5.35 1.48
N PRO A 129 32.19 -6.03 0.96
CA PRO A 129 32.53 -7.41 1.33
C PRO A 129 32.77 -7.60 2.84
N GLU A 130 33.24 -6.57 3.52
CA GLU A 130 33.42 -6.58 4.97
C GLU A 130 32.08 -6.69 5.75
N ALA A 131 31.01 -6.17 5.22
CA ALA A 131 29.69 -6.31 5.83
C ALA A 131 29.16 -7.76 5.72
N LEU A 132 29.53 -8.47 4.66
CA LEU A 132 29.13 -9.87 4.41
C LEU A 132 29.95 -10.89 5.21
N LYS A 133 30.89 -10.48 6.03
CA LYS A 133 31.70 -11.41 6.87
C LYS A 133 30.92 -12.02 8.03
N GLY A 134 29.72 -11.49 8.36
CA GLY A 134 28.84 -12.07 9.37
C GLY A 134 27.95 -13.16 8.75
N ASP A 135 28.10 -14.41 9.20
CA ASP A 135 27.40 -15.58 8.62
C ASP A 135 25.89 -15.39 8.51
N ARG A 136 25.24 -14.80 9.53
CA ARG A 136 23.78 -14.55 9.52
C ARG A 136 23.37 -13.48 8.51
N PHE A 137 24.14 -12.40 8.38
CA PHE A 137 23.82 -11.36 7.40
C PHE A 137 24.09 -11.85 5.97
N ALA A 138 25.17 -12.58 5.77
CA ALA A 138 25.49 -13.18 4.48
C ALA A 138 24.36 -14.12 4.00
N ALA A 139 23.90 -15.03 4.87
CA ALA A 139 22.78 -15.93 4.58
C ALA A 139 21.47 -15.16 4.30
N MET A 140 21.20 -14.10 5.07
CA MET A 140 20.04 -13.22 4.85
C MET A 140 20.11 -12.58 3.46
N MET A 141 21.26 -12.06 3.05
CA MET A 141 21.41 -11.39 1.75
C MET A 141 21.44 -12.38 0.60
N GLU A 142 22.03 -13.57 0.79
CA GLU A 142 21.95 -14.65 -0.21
C GLU A 142 20.50 -15.03 -0.54
N GLU A 143 19.65 -15.12 0.47
CA GLU A 143 18.23 -15.39 0.26
C GLU A 143 17.52 -14.16 -0.34
N ALA A 144 17.69 -12.99 0.27
CA ALA A 144 16.97 -11.78 -0.10
C ALA A 144 17.19 -11.35 -1.56
N THR A 145 18.43 -11.46 -2.06
CA THR A 145 18.78 -10.99 -3.41
C THR A 145 18.19 -11.82 -4.54
N LYS A 146 17.75 -13.06 -4.27
CA LYS A 146 17.08 -13.92 -5.26
C LYS A 146 15.79 -13.30 -5.83
N TYR A 147 15.17 -12.41 -5.09
CA TYR A 147 13.85 -11.84 -5.41
C TYR A 147 13.91 -10.39 -5.89
N ILE A 148 15.10 -9.82 -6.10
CA ILE A 148 15.23 -8.46 -6.67
C ILE A 148 14.51 -8.40 -8.01
N GLY A 149 13.66 -7.37 -8.20
CA GLY A 149 12.83 -7.21 -9.38
C GLY A 149 11.44 -7.85 -9.29
N TYR A 150 11.15 -8.61 -8.22
CA TYR A 150 9.78 -9.12 -8.00
C TYR A 150 8.83 -7.96 -7.72
N PRO A 151 7.59 -7.99 -8.27
CA PRO A 151 6.60 -6.95 -8.02
C PRO A 151 6.09 -7.00 -6.58
N TYR A 152 5.56 -5.87 -6.10
CA TYR A 152 4.82 -5.84 -4.86
C TYR A 152 3.45 -6.47 -5.04
N VAL A 153 3.08 -7.42 -4.18
CA VAL A 153 1.74 -8.02 -4.12
C VAL A 153 1.25 -7.98 -2.68
N TRP A 154 0.19 -7.26 -2.43
CA TRP A 154 -0.39 -7.13 -1.09
C TRP A 154 -0.78 -8.50 -0.52
N GLY A 155 -0.29 -8.81 0.70
CA GLY A 155 -0.51 -10.11 1.35
C GLY A 155 0.37 -11.23 0.80
N GLY A 156 1.10 -11.00 -0.28
CA GLY A 156 2.04 -11.95 -0.84
C GLY A 156 3.15 -12.32 0.14
N SER A 157 3.55 -13.60 0.18
CA SER A 157 4.48 -14.11 1.19
C SER A 157 5.35 -15.28 0.73
N SER A 158 5.36 -15.57 -0.58
CA SER A 158 6.14 -16.65 -1.18
C SER A 158 6.62 -16.29 -2.58
N PRO A 159 7.65 -16.95 -3.13
CA PRO A 159 8.07 -16.71 -4.51
C PRO A 159 6.98 -16.95 -5.55
N SER A 160 6.02 -17.83 -5.29
CA SER A 160 4.90 -18.12 -6.21
C SER A 160 3.88 -17.00 -6.27
N THR A 161 3.63 -16.33 -5.15
CA THR A 161 2.65 -15.22 -5.06
C THR A 161 3.29 -13.84 -5.16
N SER A 162 4.64 -13.75 -5.24
CA SER A 162 5.39 -12.55 -4.91
C SER A 162 5.18 -12.13 -3.44
N PHE A 163 5.47 -10.90 -3.08
CA PHE A 163 5.59 -10.50 -1.68
C PHE A 163 4.97 -9.13 -1.41
N ASP A 164 4.45 -8.94 -0.20
CA ASP A 164 4.38 -7.62 0.43
C ASP A 164 5.66 -7.33 1.25
N CYS A 165 5.76 -6.15 1.84
CA CYS A 165 6.96 -5.75 2.59
C CYS A 165 7.29 -6.73 3.73
N SER A 166 6.33 -7.10 4.52
CA SER A 166 6.50 -7.98 5.68
C SER A 166 6.56 -9.46 5.29
N GLY A 167 5.87 -9.84 4.22
CA GLY A 167 5.95 -11.19 3.65
C GLY A 167 7.34 -11.51 3.13
N TYR A 168 7.94 -10.55 2.43
CA TYR A 168 9.31 -10.64 1.95
C TYR A 168 10.31 -10.83 3.09
N ILE A 169 10.27 -9.95 4.09
CA ILE A 169 11.17 -10.05 5.24
C ILE A 169 10.95 -11.34 6.01
N SER A 170 9.68 -11.73 6.26
CA SER A 170 9.37 -12.99 6.93
C SER A 170 9.91 -14.21 6.17
N TRP A 171 9.75 -14.21 4.84
CA TRP A 171 10.29 -15.28 3.98
C TRP A 171 11.80 -15.37 4.09
N VAL A 172 12.49 -14.26 3.88
CA VAL A 172 13.97 -14.17 3.95
C VAL A 172 14.46 -14.67 5.30
N LEU A 173 13.88 -14.21 6.39
CA LEU A 173 14.28 -14.63 7.75
C LEU A 173 14.10 -16.14 7.97
N ASN A 174 12.94 -16.69 7.60
CA ASN A 174 12.66 -18.11 7.77
C ASN A 174 13.60 -19.02 6.93
N HIS A 175 14.17 -18.49 5.83
CA HIS A 175 15.09 -19.23 4.95
C HIS A 175 16.59 -18.90 5.19
N SER A 176 16.88 -18.05 6.18
CA SER A 176 18.25 -17.65 6.53
C SER A 176 18.60 -17.85 8.01
N GLY A 177 17.93 -18.80 8.66
CA GLY A 177 18.28 -19.27 10.00
C GLY A 177 17.47 -18.67 11.15
N TRP A 178 16.40 -17.91 10.87
CA TRP A 178 15.41 -17.50 11.85
C TRP A 178 14.11 -18.31 11.66
N ASN A 179 13.33 -18.41 12.72
CA ASN A 179 12.00 -19.05 12.67
C ASN A 179 10.98 -18.07 13.23
N VAL A 180 10.58 -17.10 12.40
CA VAL A 180 9.67 -16.03 12.79
C VAL A 180 8.22 -16.26 12.33
N GLY A 181 8.00 -17.23 11.44
CA GLY A 181 6.70 -17.44 10.78
C GLY A 181 6.32 -16.27 9.86
N ARG A 182 5.06 -16.18 9.45
CA ARG A 182 4.54 -15.05 8.68
C ARG A 182 4.16 -13.91 9.66
N GLN A 183 4.83 -12.79 9.56
CA GLN A 183 4.61 -11.62 10.39
C GLN A 183 4.05 -10.45 9.57
N THR A 184 3.36 -9.53 10.24
CA THR A 184 3.13 -8.17 9.74
C THR A 184 4.37 -7.30 9.98
N ALA A 185 4.43 -6.09 9.40
CA ALA A 185 5.52 -5.16 9.68
C ALA A 185 5.59 -4.80 11.18
N GLN A 186 4.43 -4.62 11.83
CA GLN A 186 4.36 -4.41 13.28
C GLN A 186 4.80 -5.66 14.07
N GLY A 187 4.45 -6.86 13.59
CA GLY A 187 4.90 -8.12 14.20
C GLY A 187 6.41 -8.27 14.16
N LEU A 188 7.04 -8.00 13.01
CA LEU A 188 8.51 -7.98 12.88
C LEU A 188 9.16 -6.96 13.81
N TYR A 189 8.59 -5.76 13.91
CA TYR A 189 9.09 -4.75 14.85
C TYR A 189 9.06 -5.24 16.29
N ASN A 190 7.98 -5.90 16.70
CA ASN A 190 7.81 -6.41 18.07
C ASN A 190 8.80 -7.55 18.40
N LEU A 191 9.35 -8.25 17.41
CA LEU A 191 10.39 -9.26 17.58
C LEU A 191 11.80 -8.66 17.76
N CYS A 192 11.98 -7.38 17.42
CA CYS A 192 13.26 -6.71 17.43
C CYS A 192 13.50 -5.93 18.71
N THR A 193 14.78 -5.82 19.10
CA THR A 193 15.23 -4.81 20.06
C THR A 193 15.52 -3.51 19.30
N PRO A 194 14.93 -2.36 19.69
CA PRO A 194 15.21 -1.08 19.06
C PRO A 194 16.69 -0.73 19.08
N VAL A 195 17.20 -0.16 17.99
CA VAL A 195 18.61 0.22 17.82
C VAL A 195 18.69 1.69 17.41
N SER A 196 19.62 2.44 17.98
CA SER A 196 19.85 3.83 17.57
C SER A 196 20.52 3.92 16.21
N ALA A 197 20.39 5.07 15.52
CA ALA A 197 21.07 5.33 14.24
C ALA A 197 22.60 5.25 14.33
N ALA A 198 23.18 5.50 15.52
CA ALA A 198 24.62 5.37 15.74
C ALA A 198 25.10 3.91 15.91
N GLN A 199 24.18 2.98 16.17
CA GLN A 199 24.46 1.57 16.47
C GLN A 199 23.92 0.61 15.40
N VAL A 200 23.15 1.12 14.44
CA VAL A 200 22.61 0.31 13.35
C VAL A 200 23.71 -0.26 12.48
N LYS A 201 23.56 -1.52 12.12
CA LYS A 201 24.53 -2.25 11.29
C LYS A 201 23.82 -3.08 10.23
N PRO A 202 24.50 -3.48 9.15
CA PRO A 202 23.95 -4.41 8.17
C PRO A 202 23.32 -5.65 8.82
N GLY A 203 22.10 -5.99 8.38
CA GLY A 203 21.31 -7.07 8.93
C GLY A 203 20.26 -6.63 9.99
N ASP A 204 20.35 -5.42 10.53
CA ASP A 204 19.26 -4.85 11.30
C ASP A 204 18.08 -4.53 10.37
N LEU A 205 16.86 -4.54 10.88
CA LEU A 205 15.68 -4.15 10.13
C LEU A 205 15.42 -2.65 10.31
N VAL A 206 14.82 -2.05 9.29
CA VAL A 206 14.34 -0.66 9.34
C VAL A 206 12.83 -0.64 9.19
N PHE A 207 12.17 0.22 9.96
CA PHE A 207 10.72 0.27 10.11
C PHE A 207 10.18 1.68 9.86
N PHE A 208 9.00 1.75 9.25
CA PHE A 208 8.34 2.99 8.86
C PHE A 208 6.87 2.99 9.28
N LYS A 209 6.31 4.20 9.45
CA LYS A 209 4.89 4.44 9.73
C LYS A 209 4.27 5.33 8.65
N GLY A 210 2.95 5.21 8.47
CA GLY A 210 2.19 6.09 7.60
C GLY A 210 2.49 5.94 6.11
N THR A 211 3.13 4.85 5.67
CA THR A 211 3.32 4.55 4.25
C THR A 211 2.01 4.13 3.58
N TYR A 212 1.03 3.68 4.35
CA TYR A 212 -0.38 3.49 4.03
C TYR A 212 -1.23 3.61 5.30
N ASP A 213 -2.55 3.72 5.15
CA ASP A 213 -3.49 3.91 6.26
C ASP A 213 -3.61 2.64 7.11
N THR A 214 -2.76 2.55 8.14
CA THR A 214 -2.78 1.48 9.15
C THR A 214 -2.22 1.99 10.47
N PRO A 215 -2.73 1.54 11.62
CA PRO A 215 -2.12 1.82 12.92
C PRO A 215 -0.73 1.16 13.05
N GLY A 216 0.22 1.89 13.62
CA GLY A 216 1.55 1.35 13.94
C GLY A 216 2.51 1.30 12.75
N VAL A 217 3.37 0.27 12.73
CA VAL A 217 4.38 0.10 11.67
C VAL A 217 3.73 -0.40 10.39
N SER A 218 3.92 0.34 9.31
CA SER A 218 3.29 0.09 8.01
C SER A 218 4.24 -0.49 6.96
N HIS A 219 5.56 -0.37 7.14
CA HIS A 219 6.55 -0.89 6.19
C HIS A 219 7.85 -1.29 6.87
N CYS A 220 8.62 -2.18 6.23
CA CYS A 220 9.91 -2.64 6.74
C CYS A 220 10.87 -3.02 5.60
N GLY A 221 12.17 -3.02 5.92
CA GLY A 221 13.26 -3.43 5.03
C GLY A 221 14.47 -3.93 5.80
N ILE A 222 15.46 -4.48 5.10
CA ILE A 222 16.77 -4.90 5.63
C ILE A 222 17.74 -3.75 5.46
N TYR A 223 18.33 -3.26 6.53
CA TYR A 223 19.41 -2.29 6.46
C TYR A 223 20.69 -2.97 5.96
N VAL A 224 21.31 -2.44 4.92
CA VAL A 224 22.49 -3.04 4.29
C VAL A 224 23.75 -2.17 4.42
N GLY A 225 23.68 -1.09 5.20
CA GLY A 225 24.77 -0.13 5.39
C GLY A 225 24.60 1.13 4.52
N ASN A 226 25.40 2.16 4.80
CA ASN A 226 25.49 3.40 4.03
C ASN A 226 24.13 4.08 3.75
N SER A 227 23.21 4.04 4.72
CA SER A 227 21.83 4.52 4.56
C SER A 227 21.07 3.87 3.40
N ILE A 228 21.37 2.63 3.08
CA ILE A 228 20.68 1.83 2.07
C ILE A 228 19.87 0.73 2.78
N MET A 229 18.68 0.45 2.27
CA MET A 229 17.90 -0.73 2.61
C MET A 229 17.57 -1.55 1.38
N LEU A 230 17.41 -2.86 1.55
CA LEU A 230 16.74 -3.75 0.61
C LEU A 230 15.32 -4.01 1.13
N HIS A 231 14.31 -3.74 0.33
CA HIS A 231 12.92 -3.88 0.74
C HIS A 231 12.01 -4.32 -0.40
N CYS A 232 10.84 -4.83 -0.06
CA CYS A 232 9.80 -5.05 -1.03
C CYS A 232 9.05 -3.73 -1.25
N GLY A 233 9.58 -2.94 -2.21
CA GLY A 233 8.88 -1.87 -2.88
C GLY A 233 8.17 -2.42 -4.12
N ASP A 234 8.01 -1.62 -5.15
CA ASP A 234 7.52 -2.06 -6.45
C ASP A 234 8.47 -1.56 -7.55
N PRO A 235 9.41 -2.41 -7.94
CA PRO A 235 9.73 -3.79 -7.49
C PRO A 235 10.58 -3.86 -6.21
N ILE A 236 10.87 -5.11 -5.75
CA ILE A 236 11.90 -5.37 -4.72
C ILE A 236 13.22 -4.81 -5.22
N SER A 237 13.81 -3.90 -4.43
CA SER A 237 15.03 -3.19 -4.83
C SER A 237 15.74 -2.55 -3.64
N TYR A 238 16.97 -2.10 -3.88
CA TYR A 238 17.67 -1.24 -2.93
C TYR A 238 17.16 0.20 -3.00
N THR A 239 17.10 0.86 -1.85
CA THR A 239 16.59 2.23 -1.76
C THR A 239 17.40 3.03 -0.73
N ASN A 240 17.66 4.31 -1.05
CA ASN A 240 18.36 5.22 -0.16
C ASN A 240 17.42 5.80 0.90
N LEU A 241 17.75 5.56 2.17
CA LEU A 241 17.02 6.02 3.34
C LEU A 241 17.06 7.55 3.52
N ASN A 242 18.04 8.25 2.91
CA ASN A 242 18.15 9.71 3.00
C ASN A 242 17.18 10.43 2.06
N SER A 243 16.38 9.72 1.26
CA SER A 243 15.33 10.37 0.46
C SER A 243 14.27 10.98 1.37
N LYS A 244 13.66 12.08 0.93
CA LYS A 244 12.65 12.82 1.69
C LYS A 244 11.52 11.90 2.18
N TYR A 245 10.98 11.06 1.28
CA TYR A 245 9.90 10.14 1.61
C TYR A 245 10.24 9.21 2.77
N TRP A 246 11.40 8.55 2.72
CA TRP A 246 11.78 7.60 3.77
C TRP A 246 12.14 8.30 5.09
N GLN A 247 12.67 9.51 5.05
CA GLN A 247 12.93 10.30 6.25
C GLN A 247 11.62 10.74 6.95
N GLU A 248 10.61 11.13 6.18
CA GLU A 248 9.30 11.54 6.71
C GLU A 248 8.52 10.38 7.35
N HIS A 249 8.74 9.15 6.88
CA HIS A 249 8.05 7.96 7.37
C HIS A 249 8.89 7.11 8.33
N PHE A 250 10.16 7.46 8.54
CA PHE A 250 11.07 6.69 9.40
C PHE A 250 10.51 6.58 10.82
N TYR A 251 10.56 5.37 11.36
CA TYR A 251 10.11 5.10 12.72
C TYR A 251 11.25 4.60 13.62
N SER A 252 11.93 3.52 13.24
CA SER A 252 12.95 2.89 14.07
C SER A 252 13.84 1.93 13.27
N TYR A 253 15.03 1.69 13.79
CA TYR A 253 15.77 0.47 13.48
C TYR A 253 15.49 -0.58 14.55
N GLY A 254 15.63 -1.86 14.18
CA GLY A 254 15.46 -2.97 15.12
C GLY A 254 16.38 -4.12 14.80
N ARG A 255 16.94 -4.72 15.85
CA ARG A 255 17.83 -5.88 15.78
C ARG A 255 17.10 -7.14 16.20
N LEU A 256 17.16 -8.16 15.35
CA LEU A 256 16.68 -9.50 15.67
C LEU A 256 17.58 -10.16 16.73
N PRO A 257 17.03 -11.06 17.56
CA PRO A 257 17.78 -11.80 18.59
C PRO A 257 18.81 -12.76 18.00
#